data_1f07026918140abca63f42ae895f89df
#
_entry.id   1f07026918140abca63f42ae895f89df
#
_cell.length_a   1.000
_cell.length_b   1.000
_cell.length_c   1.000
_cell.angle_alpha   90.00
_cell.angle_beta   90.00
_cell.angle_gamma   90.00
#
_symmetry.space_group_name_H-M   'P 1'
#
loop_
_entity.id
_entity.type
_entity.pdbx_description
1 polymer ?
#
loop_
_entity_poly.entity_id
_entity_poly.type
_entity_poly.pdbx_seq_one_letter_code
_entity_poly.pdbx_strand_id
1 'polypeptide(L)'
;SMEEKRLRQDKLKELSQRIRDCVLEDILVRRTRTDIIKYYHGQLTFPRISGPHALEYKMEEGLATLFADTMNLIAPNGNFRFANDGKYLAYYRYRAIEFLNDEELKAIYKGGNIDPDRFSQQLARIMQMNLVKRLESSFTAFKTSLANLRQYTQNMIDM
;
A
#
# COMPACT_ATOMS: atom_id res chain seq x y z
N SER A 1 -3.52 23.11 -13.82
CA SER A 1 -4.53 23.92 -13.14
C SER A 1 -5.62 23.05 -12.54
N MET A 2 -6.45 23.60 -11.65
CA MET A 2 -7.62 22.86 -11.11
C MET A 2 -8.62 22.49 -12.19
N GLU A 3 -8.74 23.30 -13.20
CA GLU A 3 -9.64 23.11 -14.34
C GLU A 3 -9.22 21.94 -15.22
N GLU A 4 -7.92 21.76 -15.48
CA GLU A 4 -7.40 20.58 -16.18
C GLU A 4 -7.63 19.26 -15.44
N LYS A 5 -7.56 19.27 -14.09
CA LYS A 5 -7.86 18.09 -13.29
C LYS A 5 -9.33 17.69 -13.39
N ARG A 6 -10.24 18.67 -13.36
CA ARG A 6 -11.68 18.45 -13.55
C ARG A 6 -11.98 17.89 -14.96
N LEU A 7 -11.41 18.49 -15.99
CA LEU A 7 -11.58 18.03 -17.38
C LEU A 7 -11.09 16.60 -17.58
N ARG A 8 -9.95 16.24 -16.97
CA ARG A 8 -9.44 14.84 -17.00
C ARG A 8 -10.35 13.88 -16.24
N GLN A 9 -10.90 14.29 -15.10
CA GLN A 9 -11.83 13.46 -14.33
C GLN A 9 -13.13 13.22 -15.08
N ASP A 10 -13.66 14.23 -15.74
CA ASP A 10 -14.89 14.12 -16.52
C ASP A 10 -14.68 13.22 -17.74
N LYS A 11 -13.55 13.36 -18.43
CA LYS A 11 -13.18 12.49 -19.55
C LYS A 11 -12.96 11.03 -19.12
N LEU A 12 -12.38 10.80 -17.94
CA LEU A 12 -12.22 9.46 -17.35
C LEU A 12 -13.58 8.84 -17.01
N LYS A 13 -14.52 9.62 -16.48
CA LYS A 13 -15.90 9.15 -16.20
C LYS A 13 -16.62 8.77 -17.49
N GLU A 14 -16.54 9.61 -18.50
CA GLU A 14 -17.13 9.34 -19.81
C GLU A 14 -16.58 8.06 -20.45
N LEU A 15 -15.24 7.91 -20.49
CA LEU A 15 -14.60 6.71 -21.02
C LEU A 15 -14.96 5.45 -20.20
N SER A 16 -15.01 5.57 -18.88
CA SER A 16 -15.40 4.46 -18.00
C SER A 16 -16.86 4.05 -18.23
N GLN A 17 -17.73 5.02 -18.48
CA GLN A 17 -19.13 4.73 -18.80
C GLN A 17 -19.24 4.03 -20.16
N ARG A 18 -18.53 4.52 -21.19
CA ARG A 18 -18.52 3.86 -22.51
C ARG A 18 -18.00 2.42 -22.46
N ILE A 19 -16.94 2.15 -21.71
CA ILE A 19 -16.44 0.78 -21.50
C ILE A 19 -17.50 -0.08 -20.83
N ARG A 20 -18.20 0.47 -19.84
CA ARG A 20 -19.30 -0.23 -19.16
C ARG A 20 -20.41 -0.61 -20.13
N ASP A 21 -20.88 0.37 -20.91
CA ASP A 21 -22.04 0.22 -21.77
C ASP A 21 -21.73 -0.62 -23.03
N CYS A 22 -20.50 -0.51 -23.58
CA CYS A 22 -20.15 -1.20 -24.82
C CYS A 22 -19.51 -2.59 -24.61
N VAL A 23 -18.92 -2.87 -23.45
CA VAL A 23 -18.15 -4.10 -23.23
C VAL A 23 -18.65 -4.86 -22.01
N LEU A 24 -18.87 -4.18 -20.88
CA LEU A 24 -19.16 -4.86 -19.63
C LEU A 24 -20.62 -5.25 -19.48
N GLU A 25 -21.55 -4.53 -20.10
CA GLU A 25 -22.98 -4.78 -19.98
C GLU A 25 -23.36 -6.17 -20.51
N ASP A 26 -22.71 -6.62 -21.59
CA ASP A 26 -22.98 -7.93 -22.20
C ASP A 26 -22.23 -9.10 -21.52
N ILE A 27 -21.14 -8.81 -20.81
CA ILE A 27 -20.25 -9.83 -20.27
C ILE A 27 -20.37 -9.94 -18.75
N LEU A 28 -20.66 -8.83 -18.05
CA LEU A 28 -20.62 -8.74 -16.59
C LEU A 28 -22.02 -8.60 -15.99
N VAL A 29 -22.54 -9.69 -15.45
CA VAL A 29 -23.78 -9.64 -14.65
C VAL A 29 -23.46 -9.18 -13.23
N ARG A 30 -23.56 -7.88 -12.97
CA ARG A 30 -23.44 -7.30 -11.64
C ARG A 30 -24.83 -7.11 -11.03
N ARG A 31 -25.08 -7.77 -9.90
CA ARG A 31 -26.31 -7.56 -9.12
C ARG A 31 -25.97 -6.76 -7.85
N THR A 32 -26.49 -5.55 -7.78
CA THR A 32 -26.43 -4.74 -6.56
C THR A 32 -27.62 -5.05 -5.66
N ARG A 33 -27.52 -4.69 -4.36
CA ARG A 33 -28.67 -4.82 -3.45
C ARG A 33 -29.90 -4.07 -3.96
N THR A 34 -29.69 -2.91 -4.56
CA THR A 34 -30.74 -2.09 -5.15
C THR A 34 -31.43 -2.82 -6.30
N ASP A 35 -30.68 -3.48 -7.17
CA ASP A 35 -31.22 -4.27 -8.27
C ASP A 35 -32.03 -5.45 -7.76
N ILE A 36 -31.49 -6.15 -6.73
CA ILE A 36 -32.18 -7.27 -6.12
C ILE A 36 -33.51 -6.82 -5.49
N ILE A 37 -33.53 -5.73 -4.74
CA ILE A 37 -34.76 -5.20 -4.14
C ILE A 37 -35.77 -4.82 -5.23
N LYS A 38 -35.30 -4.20 -6.32
CA LYS A 38 -36.13 -3.76 -7.43
C LYS A 38 -36.76 -4.95 -8.20
N TYR A 39 -35.96 -5.99 -8.47
CA TYR A 39 -36.42 -7.13 -9.29
C TYR A 39 -37.16 -8.20 -8.51
N TYR A 40 -36.85 -8.37 -7.21
CA TYR A 40 -37.50 -9.40 -6.37
C TYR A 40 -38.60 -8.83 -5.45
N HIS A 41 -39.06 -7.61 -5.70
CA HIS A 41 -40.24 -7.01 -5.05
C HIS A 41 -40.28 -7.14 -3.53
N GLY A 42 -39.15 -6.99 -2.86
CA GLY A 42 -39.09 -6.98 -1.39
C GLY A 42 -39.17 -8.35 -0.72
N GLN A 43 -39.11 -9.47 -1.47
CA GLN A 43 -39.07 -10.81 -0.88
C GLN A 43 -37.74 -11.12 -0.17
N LEU A 44 -36.68 -10.36 -0.46
CA LEU A 44 -35.38 -10.51 0.17
C LEU A 44 -35.10 -9.32 1.09
N THR A 45 -34.91 -9.60 2.36
CA THR A 45 -34.48 -8.62 3.35
C THR A 45 -32.96 -8.68 3.52
N PHE A 46 -32.30 -7.53 3.37
CA PHE A 46 -30.87 -7.40 3.66
C PHE A 46 -30.67 -6.89 5.10
N PRO A 47 -29.63 -7.39 5.81
CA PRO A 47 -29.30 -6.89 7.12
C PRO A 47 -28.96 -5.38 7.02
N ARG A 48 -29.47 -4.61 7.97
CA ARG A 48 -29.12 -3.21 8.10
C ARG A 48 -27.70 -3.12 8.63
N ILE A 49 -26.89 -2.27 8.00
CA ILE A 49 -25.57 -1.93 8.51
C ILE A 49 -25.79 -0.77 9.49
N SER A 50 -25.60 -1.01 10.79
CA SER A 50 -25.43 0.10 11.73
C SER A 50 -24.05 0.71 11.48
N GLY A 51 -23.92 2.03 11.60
CA GLY A 51 -22.68 2.75 11.32
C GLY A 51 -21.49 2.18 12.09
N PRO A 52 -20.26 2.50 11.69
CA PRO A 52 -19.09 2.03 12.39
C PRO A 52 -19.12 2.54 13.84
N HIS A 53 -19.05 1.61 14.80
CA HIS A 53 -18.86 1.94 16.20
C HIS A 53 -17.37 1.84 16.48
N ALA A 54 -16.78 2.94 16.98
CA ALA A 54 -15.38 2.94 17.38
C ALA A 54 -15.22 2.04 18.61
N LEU A 55 -14.38 1.03 18.51
CA LEU A 55 -13.95 0.21 19.64
C LEU A 55 -12.59 0.71 20.08
N GLU A 56 -12.55 1.52 21.10
CA GLU A 56 -11.31 2.05 21.67
C GLU A 56 -10.79 1.10 22.75
N TYR A 57 -9.51 0.79 22.69
CA TYR A 57 -8.81 0.06 23.72
C TYR A 57 -7.55 0.84 24.13
N LYS A 58 -7.21 0.76 25.42
CA LYS A 58 -5.98 1.36 25.94
C LYS A 58 -4.91 0.29 26.03
N MET A 59 -3.75 0.55 25.44
CA MET A 59 -2.59 -0.29 25.64
C MET A 59 -2.05 -0.08 27.05
N GLU A 60 -1.52 -1.16 27.66
CA GLU A 60 -0.68 -1.04 28.85
C GLU A 60 0.54 -0.17 28.55
N GLU A 61 1.03 0.56 29.55
CA GLU A 61 2.12 1.53 29.39
C GLU A 61 3.38 0.91 28.78
N GLY A 62 3.77 -0.29 29.25
CA GLY A 62 4.91 -1.01 28.69
C GLY A 62 4.71 -1.40 27.22
N LEU A 63 3.51 -1.82 26.85
CA LEU A 63 3.19 -2.16 25.47
C LEU A 63 3.10 -0.91 24.58
N ALA A 64 2.59 0.19 25.10
CA ALA A 64 2.53 1.45 24.40
C ALA A 64 3.94 2.01 24.10
N THR A 65 4.85 1.91 25.06
CA THR A 65 6.25 2.30 24.86
C THR A 65 6.93 1.41 23.82
N LEU A 66 6.80 0.10 23.93
CA LEU A 66 7.34 -0.83 22.94
C LEU A 66 6.78 -0.59 21.52
N PHE A 67 5.49 -0.29 21.42
CA PHE A 67 4.86 0.06 20.14
C PHE A 67 5.47 1.34 19.56
N ALA A 68 5.60 2.41 20.37
CA ALA A 68 6.16 3.68 19.95
C ALA A 68 7.63 3.53 19.50
N ASP A 69 8.44 2.80 20.26
CA ASP A 69 9.84 2.51 19.94
C ASP A 69 9.94 1.71 18.63
N THR A 70 9.10 0.69 18.46
CA THR A 70 9.05 -0.10 17.24
C THR A 70 8.65 0.77 16.04
N MET A 71 7.65 1.64 16.20
CA MET A 71 7.25 2.59 15.15
C MET A 71 8.40 3.51 14.77
N ASN A 72 9.15 4.04 15.75
CA ASN A 72 10.30 4.89 15.48
C ASN A 72 11.42 4.14 14.73
N LEU A 73 11.61 2.84 14.98
CA LEU A 73 12.60 2.04 14.26
C LEU A 73 12.21 1.75 12.81
N ILE A 74 10.94 1.47 12.56
CA ILE A 74 10.47 1.10 11.21
C ILE A 74 10.01 2.30 10.38
N ALA A 75 9.54 3.37 11.03
CA ALA A 75 8.97 4.56 10.41
C ALA A 75 9.29 5.82 11.23
N PRO A 76 10.57 6.23 11.32
CA PRO A 76 10.94 7.42 12.06
C PRO A 76 10.21 8.67 11.55
N ASN A 77 9.79 9.53 12.48
CA ASN A 77 9.08 10.77 12.16
C ASN A 77 9.98 11.74 11.39
N GLY A 78 9.41 12.43 10.41
CA GLY A 78 10.03 13.52 9.68
C GLY A 78 10.24 13.26 8.19
N ASN A 79 11.10 14.09 7.56
CA ASN A 79 11.49 13.95 6.15
C ASN A 79 12.27 12.66 5.96
N PHE A 80 11.56 11.63 5.61
CA PHE A 80 12.03 10.27 5.54
C PHE A 80 13.04 10.14 4.40
N ARG A 81 14.29 10.32 4.72
CA ARG A 81 15.39 9.77 3.95
C ARG A 81 15.79 8.47 4.63
N PHE A 82 15.78 7.38 3.90
CA PHE A 82 16.30 6.11 4.40
C PHE A 82 17.80 6.29 4.69
N ALA A 83 18.13 6.71 5.90
CA ALA A 83 19.50 6.94 6.30
C ALA A 83 20.21 5.60 6.46
N ASN A 84 21.49 5.58 6.08
CA ASN A 84 22.36 4.41 6.22
C ASN A 84 23.15 4.46 7.55
N ASP A 85 22.55 5.02 8.61
CA ASP A 85 23.18 5.24 9.91
C ASP A 85 23.05 4.06 10.89
N GLY A 86 22.38 3.00 10.49
CA GLY A 86 22.15 1.80 11.30
C GLY A 86 21.15 1.99 12.45
N LYS A 87 20.60 3.19 12.64
CA LYS A 87 19.67 3.48 13.73
C LYS A 87 18.25 3.02 13.42
N TYR A 88 17.89 2.98 12.12
CA TYR A 88 16.54 2.70 11.65
C TYR A 88 16.57 1.63 10.58
N LEU A 89 15.42 1.01 10.34
CA LEU A 89 15.28 0.03 9.25
C LEU A 89 15.43 0.73 7.90
N ALA A 90 16.50 0.45 7.18
CA ALA A 90 16.87 1.16 5.95
C ALA A 90 16.25 0.58 4.67
N TYR A 91 15.56 -0.56 4.76
CA TYR A 91 14.87 -1.21 3.63
C TYR A 91 15.77 -1.49 2.42
N TYR A 92 17.05 -1.79 2.61
CA TYR A 92 18.07 -1.98 1.56
C TYR A 92 17.63 -2.90 0.42
N ARG A 93 16.97 -4.01 0.74
CA ARG A 93 16.49 -4.95 -0.25
C ARG A 93 15.60 -4.30 -1.32
N TYR A 94 14.79 -3.32 -0.92
CA TYR A 94 13.87 -2.60 -1.82
C TYR A 94 14.52 -1.40 -2.48
N ARG A 95 15.76 -1.09 -2.08
CA ARG A 95 16.58 0.01 -2.58
C ARG A 95 17.82 -0.48 -3.31
N ALA A 96 17.88 -1.75 -3.67
CA ALA A 96 19.06 -2.36 -4.29
C ALA A 96 19.58 -1.59 -5.51
N ILE A 97 18.69 -0.99 -6.31
CA ILE A 97 19.02 -0.21 -7.49
C ILE A 97 19.90 1.02 -7.15
N GLU A 98 19.72 1.64 -5.97
CA GLU A 98 20.55 2.78 -5.52
C GLU A 98 22.02 2.38 -5.34
N PHE A 99 22.29 1.10 -5.10
CA PHE A 99 23.62 0.56 -4.81
C PHE A 99 24.25 -0.13 -6.02
N LEU A 100 23.64 -0.08 -7.21
CA LEU A 100 24.25 -0.56 -8.43
C LEU A 100 25.48 0.29 -8.76
N ASN A 101 26.63 -0.37 -8.90
CA ASN A 101 27.88 0.27 -9.31
C ASN A 101 28.01 0.39 -10.83
N ASP A 102 27.17 -0.32 -11.58
CA ASP A 102 27.20 -0.39 -13.03
C ASP A 102 26.36 0.72 -13.64
N GLU A 103 27.02 1.67 -14.28
CA GLU A 103 26.35 2.80 -14.93
C GLU A 103 25.57 2.37 -16.19
N GLU A 104 25.94 1.27 -16.86
CA GLU A 104 25.21 0.74 -18.01
C GLU A 104 23.86 0.17 -17.55
N LEU A 105 23.84 -0.59 -16.45
CA LEU A 105 22.61 -1.07 -15.85
C LEU A 105 21.72 0.07 -15.36
N LYS A 106 22.29 1.11 -14.74
CA LYS A 106 21.54 2.31 -14.38
C LYS A 106 20.96 3.02 -15.61
N ALA A 107 21.69 3.06 -16.72
CA ALA A 107 21.24 3.67 -17.97
C ALA A 107 20.03 2.94 -18.57
N ILE A 108 19.94 1.61 -18.43
CA ILE A 108 18.78 0.82 -18.87
C ILE A 108 17.50 1.29 -18.15
N TYR A 109 17.57 1.52 -16.84
CA TYR A 109 16.44 2.05 -16.09
C TYR A 109 16.08 3.48 -16.48
N LYS A 110 17.08 4.34 -16.72
CA LYS A 110 16.87 5.73 -17.18
C LYS A 110 16.26 5.80 -18.58
N GLY A 111 16.63 4.87 -19.47
CA GLY A 111 16.07 4.76 -20.83
C GLY A 111 14.57 4.48 -20.86
N GLY A 112 14.02 3.89 -19.81
CA GLY A 112 12.58 3.64 -19.61
C GLY A 112 11.79 4.80 -19.02
N ASN A 113 12.31 6.02 -18.94
CA ASN A 113 11.71 7.16 -18.22
C ASN A 113 11.46 6.90 -16.72
N ILE A 114 12.16 5.94 -16.14
CA ILE A 114 12.08 5.59 -14.73
C ILE A 114 13.34 6.13 -14.05
N ASP A 115 13.15 7.02 -13.10
CA ASP A 115 14.23 7.43 -12.19
C ASP A 115 14.49 6.30 -11.19
N PRO A 116 15.66 5.63 -11.24
CA PRO A 116 15.95 4.48 -10.39
C PRO A 116 15.89 4.80 -8.90
N ASP A 117 16.40 5.97 -8.50
CA ASP A 117 16.44 6.38 -7.10
C ASP A 117 15.04 6.63 -6.57
N ARG A 118 14.23 7.33 -7.37
CA ARG A 118 12.84 7.60 -7.03
C ARG A 118 12.01 6.30 -6.95
N PHE A 119 12.23 5.37 -7.86
CA PHE A 119 11.56 4.07 -7.88
C PHE A 119 11.92 3.24 -6.64
N SER A 120 13.21 3.15 -6.31
CA SER A 120 13.72 2.48 -5.11
C SER A 120 13.08 3.03 -3.84
N GLN A 121 13.06 4.34 -3.71
CA GLN A 121 12.46 5.00 -2.55
C GLN A 121 10.95 4.75 -2.45
N GLN A 122 10.25 4.68 -3.58
CA GLN A 122 8.82 4.34 -3.59
C GLN A 122 8.58 2.91 -3.11
N LEU A 123 9.37 1.93 -3.57
CA LEU A 123 9.28 0.55 -3.11
C LEU A 123 9.55 0.42 -1.61
N ALA A 124 10.59 1.09 -1.12
CA ALA A 124 10.91 1.10 0.30
C ALA A 124 9.77 1.70 1.15
N ARG A 125 9.14 2.79 0.69
CA ARG A 125 7.99 3.40 1.36
C ARG A 125 6.77 2.48 1.38
N ILE A 126 6.50 1.77 0.28
CA ILE A 126 5.41 0.79 0.24
C ILE A 126 5.65 -0.31 1.28
N MET A 127 6.87 -0.82 1.38
CA MET A 127 7.22 -1.85 2.37
C MET A 127 7.13 -1.33 3.80
N GLN A 128 7.61 -0.13 4.04
CA GLN A 128 7.45 0.57 5.32
C GLN A 128 5.98 0.67 5.73
N MET A 129 5.14 1.18 4.84
CA MET A 129 3.70 1.31 5.11
C MET A 129 3.06 -0.05 5.39
N ASN A 130 3.47 -1.11 4.68
CA ASN A 130 2.98 -2.46 4.93
C ASN A 130 3.38 -2.96 6.32
N LEU A 131 4.60 -2.70 6.78
CA LEU A 131 5.04 -3.08 8.13
C LEU A 131 4.28 -2.30 9.20
N VAL A 132 4.09 -1.00 9.03
CA VAL A 132 3.28 -0.17 9.93
C VAL A 132 1.86 -0.74 10.04
N LYS A 133 1.18 -0.96 8.93
CA LYS A 133 -0.15 -1.56 8.92
C LYS A 133 -0.21 -2.94 9.57
N ARG A 134 0.85 -3.74 9.43
CA ARG A 134 0.94 -5.05 10.10
C ARG A 134 1.08 -4.91 11.61
N LEU A 135 1.90 -3.96 12.06
CA LEU A 135 2.07 -3.67 13.49
C LEU A 135 0.77 -3.18 14.13
N GLU A 136 0.07 -2.26 13.46
CA GLU A 136 -1.23 -1.74 13.92
C GLU A 136 -2.33 -2.81 13.93
N SER A 137 -2.28 -3.76 13.00
CA SER A 137 -3.31 -4.79 12.87
C SER A 137 -3.09 -5.99 13.78
N SER A 138 -1.86 -6.49 13.89
CA SER A 138 -1.54 -7.71 14.65
C SER A 138 -0.05 -7.86 14.89
N PHE A 139 0.36 -7.96 16.16
CA PHE A 139 1.74 -8.22 16.54
C PHE A 139 2.28 -9.56 15.98
N THR A 140 1.44 -10.59 15.92
CA THR A 140 1.81 -11.88 15.31
C THR A 140 2.07 -11.76 13.82
N ALA A 141 1.21 -11.07 13.09
CA ALA A 141 1.40 -10.82 11.66
C ALA A 141 2.63 -9.94 11.40
N PHE A 142 2.88 -8.96 12.25
CA PHE A 142 4.08 -8.12 12.20
C PHE A 142 5.35 -8.94 12.42
N LYS A 143 5.41 -9.75 13.48
CA LYS A 143 6.54 -10.64 13.77
C LYS A 143 6.86 -11.59 12.63
N THR A 144 5.83 -12.21 12.04
CA THR A 144 5.99 -13.06 10.86
C THR A 144 6.54 -12.29 9.66
N SER A 145 6.05 -11.07 9.44
CA SER A 145 6.54 -10.23 8.33
C SER A 145 8.01 -9.81 8.52
N LEU A 146 8.43 -9.53 9.76
CA LEU A 146 9.84 -9.25 10.08
C LEU A 146 10.73 -10.48 9.87
N ALA A 147 10.27 -11.65 10.30
CA ALA A 147 11.02 -12.91 10.10
C ALA A 147 11.24 -13.18 8.61
N ASN A 148 10.19 -13.03 7.80
CA ASN A 148 10.28 -13.17 6.34
C ASN A 148 11.21 -12.13 5.72
N LEU A 149 11.11 -10.86 6.14
CA LEU A 149 12.00 -9.81 5.66
C LEU A 149 13.46 -10.12 5.96
N ARG A 150 13.75 -10.57 7.18
CA ARG A 150 15.10 -10.99 7.58
C ARG A 150 15.61 -12.14 6.72
N GLN A 151 14.82 -13.20 6.57
CA GLN A 151 15.22 -14.37 5.78
C GLN A 151 15.49 -14.00 4.31
N TYR A 152 14.60 -13.23 3.70
CA TYR A 152 14.78 -12.82 2.31
C TYR A 152 15.95 -11.86 2.11
N THR A 153 16.27 -11.04 3.12
CA THR A 153 17.45 -10.17 3.07
C THR A 153 18.71 -11.02 3.20
N GLN A 154 18.72 -12.02 4.10
CA GLN A 154 19.84 -12.95 4.23
C GLN A 154 20.09 -13.70 2.95
N ASN A 155 19.05 -14.28 2.33
CA ASN A 155 19.19 -14.98 1.06
C ASN A 155 19.79 -14.10 -0.05
N MET A 156 19.49 -12.79 -0.04
CA MET A 156 20.08 -11.85 -1.00
C MET A 156 21.58 -11.57 -0.72
N ILE A 157 21.99 -11.63 0.54
CA ILE A 157 23.39 -11.44 0.93
C ILE A 157 24.22 -12.67 0.58
N ASP A 158 23.61 -13.86 0.69
CA ASP A 158 24.27 -15.16 0.46
C ASP A 158 24.37 -15.52 -1.04
N MET A 159 23.78 -14.74 -1.93
CA MET A 159 23.87 -14.87 -3.41
C MET A 159 25.14 -14.24 -3.96
#